data_c40e18f8ad023c5fefafb107034f2cfd
#
_entry.id   c40e18f8ad023c5fefafb107034f2cfd
#
_cell.length_a   1.000
_cell.length_b   1.000
_cell.length_c   1.000
_cell.angle_alpha   90.00
_cell.angle_beta   90.00
_cell.angle_gamma   90.00
#
_symmetry.space_group_name_H-M   'P 1'
#
loop_
_entity.id
_entity.type
_entity.pdbx_description
1 polymer ?
#
loop_
_entity_poly.entity_id
_entity_poly.type
_entity_poly.pdbx_seq_one_letter_code
_entity_poly.pdbx_strand_id
1 'polypeptide(L)'
;MSVDLNVHFRSRQTPNELLVSDLLGRPAVNAENERIGDVNDLVTDSSGKAVAAVIGVGGFLGIGEKDVAIPFEDLKFSRDEDNDVRIEVDISKEALTSAPDYQSLDEQEIVEGANKPPQPDQTRTY
;
A
#
# COMPACT_ATOMS: atom_id res chain seq x y z
N MET A 1 -25.40 -27.66 -8.78
CA MET A 1 -24.08 -27.05 -8.61
C MET A 1 -23.04 -27.93 -9.27
N SER A 2 -22.25 -27.32 -10.14
CA SER A 2 -21.20 -28.07 -10.80
C SER A 2 -19.92 -27.99 -10.00
N VAL A 3 -19.14 -29.06 -10.06
CA VAL A 3 -17.84 -29.09 -9.41
C VAL A 3 -16.82 -28.72 -10.46
N ASP A 4 -16.01 -27.69 -10.13
CA ASP A 4 -14.95 -27.27 -11.01
C ASP A 4 -13.70 -28.09 -10.68
N LEU A 5 -13.43 -29.08 -11.51
CA LEU A 5 -12.31 -29.98 -11.30
C LEU A 5 -10.98 -29.37 -11.75
N ASN A 6 -11.03 -28.16 -12.34
CA ASN A 6 -9.81 -27.48 -12.79
C ASN A 6 -9.25 -26.50 -11.77
N VAL A 7 -9.94 -26.33 -10.65
CA VAL A 7 -9.45 -25.43 -9.61
C VAL A 7 -8.36 -26.14 -8.81
N HIS A 8 -7.23 -25.48 -8.72
CA HIS A 8 -6.11 -25.97 -7.93
C HIS A 8 -6.03 -25.15 -6.67
N PHE A 9 -6.57 -25.69 -5.59
CA PHE A 9 -6.56 -24.99 -4.32
C PHE A 9 -5.14 -24.90 -3.78
N ARG A 10 -4.83 -23.74 -3.23
CA ARG A 10 -3.53 -23.50 -2.66
C ARG A 10 -3.56 -23.82 -1.17
N SER A 11 -2.63 -24.64 -0.73
CA SER A 11 -2.60 -25.09 0.65
C SER A 11 -1.42 -24.51 1.44
N ARG A 12 -0.49 -23.86 0.77
CA ARG A 12 0.71 -23.34 1.41
C ARG A 12 1.19 -22.07 0.73
N GLN A 13 1.74 -21.19 1.54
CA GLN A 13 2.42 -20.01 1.05
C GLN A 13 3.83 -20.39 0.58
N THR A 14 4.25 -19.85 -0.55
CA THR A 14 5.63 -20.05 -0.99
C THR A 14 6.52 -18.97 -0.39
N PRO A 15 7.85 -19.21 -0.33
CA PRO A 15 8.75 -18.25 0.33
C PRO A 15 8.78 -16.86 -0.27
N ASN A 16 8.44 -16.71 -1.55
CA ASN A 16 8.45 -15.41 -2.20
C ASN A 16 7.09 -14.73 -2.22
N GLU A 17 6.12 -15.31 -1.53
CA GLU A 17 4.80 -14.72 -1.42
C GLU A 17 4.65 -14.03 -0.07
N LEU A 18 3.82 -12.99 -0.04
CA LEU A 18 3.56 -12.21 1.17
C LEU A 18 2.08 -12.22 1.46
N LEU A 19 1.74 -12.38 2.73
CA LEU A 19 0.37 -12.22 3.16
C LEU A 19 0.09 -10.74 3.36
N VAL A 20 -1.05 -10.27 2.88
CA VAL A 20 -1.42 -8.88 3.07
C VAL A 20 -1.45 -8.53 4.55
N SER A 21 -1.92 -9.47 5.38
CA SER A 21 -1.97 -9.23 6.83
C SER A 21 -0.59 -9.03 7.46
N ASP A 22 0.47 -9.54 6.82
CA ASP A 22 1.82 -9.31 7.32
C ASP A 22 2.36 -7.95 6.90
N LEU A 23 1.72 -7.30 5.95
CA LEU A 23 2.13 -5.99 5.46
C LEU A 23 1.41 -4.86 6.16
N LEU A 24 0.10 -5.03 6.38
CA LEU A 24 -0.70 -3.98 7.00
C LEU A 24 -0.25 -3.75 8.44
N GLY A 25 -0.01 -2.50 8.77
CA GLY A 25 0.45 -2.13 10.11
C GLY A 25 1.95 -2.34 10.32
N ARG A 26 2.64 -2.89 9.34
CA ARG A 26 4.08 -3.17 9.46
C ARG A 26 4.86 -1.88 9.31
N PRO A 27 5.88 -1.67 10.14
CA PRO A 27 6.75 -0.51 9.98
C PRO A 27 7.52 -0.56 8.67
N ALA A 28 7.65 0.58 8.01
CA ALA A 28 8.52 0.75 6.87
C ALA A 28 9.75 1.50 7.31
N VAL A 29 10.91 1.08 6.84
CA VAL A 29 12.19 1.66 7.26
C VAL A 29 12.98 2.11 6.04
N ASN A 30 13.94 3.00 6.26
CA ASN A 30 14.85 3.40 5.19
C ASN A 30 16.09 2.50 5.20
N ALA A 31 17.07 2.82 4.35
CA ALA A 31 18.29 2.02 4.24
C ALA A 31 19.10 2.00 5.52
N GLU A 32 18.98 3.03 6.36
CA GLU A 32 19.66 3.11 7.63
C GLU A 32 18.86 2.44 8.75
N ASN A 33 17.79 1.73 8.39
CA ASN A 33 16.92 1.04 9.33
C ASN A 33 16.16 1.98 10.26
N GLU A 34 15.97 3.22 9.83
CA GLU A 34 15.15 4.18 10.57
C GLU A 34 13.71 4.02 10.14
N ARG A 35 12.81 4.03 11.11
CA ARG A 35 11.39 3.90 10.82
C ARG A 35 10.88 5.20 10.20
N ILE A 36 10.25 5.08 9.03
CA ILE A 36 9.66 6.23 8.34
C ILE A 36 8.15 6.29 8.47
N GLY A 37 7.51 5.18 8.80
CA GLY A 37 6.07 5.14 8.96
C GLY A 37 5.57 3.72 8.99
N ASP A 38 4.27 3.57 8.90
CA ASP A 38 3.62 2.27 8.92
C ASP A 38 2.76 2.09 7.68
N VAL A 39 2.64 0.85 7.22
CA VAL A 39 1.77 0.56 6.09
C VAL A 39 0.32 0.64 6.56
N ASN A 40 -0.42 1.61 6.04
CA ASN A 40 -1.81 1.81 6.40
C ASN A 40 -2.75 1.11 5.42
N ASP A 41 -2.33 0.94 4.17
CA ASP A 41 -3.19 0.31 3.19
C ASP A 41 -2.37 -0.12 1.98
N LEU A 42 -2.98 -0.93 1.14
CA LEU A 42 -2.40 -1.32 -0.13
C LEU A 42 -3.39 -0.95 -1.22
N VAL A 43 -2.86 -0.46 -2.33
CA VAL A 43 -3.68 -0.14 -3.49
C VAL A 43 -3.50 -1.24 -4.51
N THR A 44 -4.60 -1.82 -4.95
CA THR A 44 -4.57 -2.83 -6.02
C THR A 44 -5.33 -2.31 -7.22
N ASP A 45 -4.94 -2.76 -8.39
CA ASP A 45 -5.68 -2.42 -9.59
C ASP A 45 -6.83 -3.41 -9.80
N SER A 46 -7.56 -3.25 -10.90
CA SER A 46 -8.73 -4.10 -11.16
C SER A 46 -8.36 -5.54 -11.46
N SER A 47 -7.10 -5.83 -11.74
CA SER A 47 -6.65 -7.21 -11.93
C SER A 47 -6.26 -7.85 -10.62
N GLY A 48 -6.26 -7.09 -9.53
CA GLY A 48 -5.87 -7.59 -8.23
C GLY A 48 -4.39 -7.45 -7.92
N LYS A 49 -3.64 -6.78 -8.80
CA LYS A 49 -2.21 -6.60 -8.59
C LYS A 49 -1.98 -5.42 -7.65
N ALA A 50 -1.10 -5.60 -6.67
CA ALA A 50 -0.71 -4.52 -5.79
C ALA A 50 0.14 -3.51 -6.57
N VAL A 51 -0.27 -2.25 -6.56
CA VAL A 51 0.41 -1.20 -7.32
C VAL A 51 1.08 -0.18 -6.43
N ALA A 52 0.64 -0.03 -5.19
CA ALA A 52 1.23 0.91 -4.26
C ALA A 52 0.93 0.52 -2.82
N ALA A 53 1.76 0.99 -1.91
CA ALA A 53 1.48 0.90 -0.48
C ALA A 53 1.27 2.32 0.05
N VAL A 54 0.21 2.50 0.82
CA VAL A 54 -0.06 3.78 1.47
C VAL A 54 0.61 3.72 2.83
N ILE A 55 1.59 4.58 3.02
CA ILE A 55 2.39 4.61 4.24
C ILE A 55 2.10 5.90 4.99
N GLY A 56 1.72 5.74 6.26
CA GLY A 56 1.51 6.88 7.12
C GLY A 56 2.85 7.38 7.63
N VAL A 57 3.30 8.51 7.10
CA VAL A 57 4.57 9.11 7.49
C VAL A 57 4.30 10.33 8.34
N GLY A 58 5.21 10.61 9.27
CA GLY A 58 5.02 11.77 10.12
C GLY A 58 6.08 11.82 11.20
N GLY A 59 5.91 12.74 12.12
CA GLY A 59 6.83 12.89 13.24
C GLY A 59 8.23 13.33 12.84
N PHE A 60 9.02 12.42 12.34
CA PHE A 60 10.42 12.69 12.02
C PHE A 60 10.60 13.68 10.88
N LEU A 61 9.55 13.94 10.11
CA LEU A 61 9.60 14.90 9.02
C LEU A 61 9.29 16.33 9.49
N GLY A 62 8.91 16.50 10.74
CA GLY A 62 8.53 17.81 11.26
C GLY A 62 7.18 18.29 10.76
N ILE A 63 6.41 17.42 10.19
CA ILE A 63 5.05 17.70 9.73
C ILE A 63 4.11 16.76 10.44
N GLY A 64 2.81 17.03 10.36
CA GLY A 64 1.84 16.09 10.87
C GLY A 64 1.85 14.83 10.05
N GLU A 65 1.22 13.79 10.57
CA GLU A 65 1.13 12.54 9.83
C GLU A 65 0.39 12.74 8.51
N LYS A 66 0.90 12.14 7.47
CA LYS A 66 0.22 12.13 6.18
C LYS A 66 0.40 10.78 5.52
N ASP A 67 -0.52 10.45 4.65
CA ASP A 67 -0.45 9.20 3.90
C ASP A 67 0.23 9.46 2.57
N VAL A 68 1.25 8.67 2.29
CA VAL A 68 2.00 8.75 1.04
C VAL A 68 1.89 7.41 0.34
N ALA A 69 1.44 7.42 -0.90
CA ALA A 69 1.36 6.19 -1.69
C ALA A 69 2.68 5.99 -2.42
N ILE A 70 3.37 4.93 -2.08
CA ILE A 70 4.65 4.60 -2.67
C ILE A 70 4.45 3.45 -3.65
N PRO A 71 4.88 3.61 -4.91
CA PRO A 71 4.74 2.53 -5.88
C PRO A 71 5.35 1.25 -5.34
N PHE A 72 4.66 0.16 -5.56
CA PHE A 72 5.08 -1.12 -5.00
C PHE A 72 6.48 -1.52 -5.48
N GLU A 73 6.84 -1.11 -6.68
CA GLU A 73 8.16 -1.39 -7.26
C GLU A 73 9.30 -0.66 -6.54
N ASP A 74 8.97 0.38 -5.77
CA ASP A 74 9.97 1.13 -5.01
C ASP A 74 10.12 0.61 -3.59
N LEU A 75 9.45 -0.49 -3.27
CA LEU A 75 9.55 -1.12 -1.97
C LEU A 75 10.40 -2.37 -2.08
N LYS A 76 11.21 -2.62 -1.06
CA LYS A 76 12.00 -3.84 -0.97
C LYS A 76 11.49 -4.65 0.19
N PHE A 77 11.20 -5.91 -0.07
CA PHE A 77 10.71 -6.82 0.95
C PHE A 77 11.76 -7.87 1.24
N SER A 78 11.96 -8.14 2.52
CA SER A 78 12.86 -9.20 2.94
C SER A 78 12.32 -9.79 4.24
N ARG A 79 12.90 -10.88 4.68
CA ARG A 79 12.54 -11.46 5.97
C ARG A 79 13.74 -11.38 6.88
N ASP A 80 13.49 -11.04 8.14
CA ASP A 80 14.55 -10.97 9.12
C ASP A 80 14.78 -12.36 9.75
N GLU A 81 15.63 -12.41 10.77
CA GLU A 81 15.99 -13.66 11.42
C GLU A 81 14.79 -14.37 12.04
N ASP A 82 13.79 -13.61 12.43
CA ASP A 82 12.58 -14.16 13.03
C ASP A 82 11.52 -14.50 11.98
N ASN A 83 11.89 -14.41 10.70
CA ASN A 83 11.00 -14.65 9.58
C ASN A 83 9.90 -13.61 9.45
N ASP A 84 10.08 -12.44 10.05
CA ASP A 84 9.16 -11.32 9.91
C ASP A 84 9.50 -10.51 8.67
N VAL A 85 8.48 -9.96 8.05
CA VAL A 85 8.66 -9.17 6.83
C VAL A 85 9.26 -7.81 7.18
N ARG A 86 10.33 -7.46 6.47
CA ARG A 86 10.94 -6.14 6.58
C ARG A 86 10.63 -5.39 5.30
N ILE A 87 10.12 -4.18 5.43
CA ILE A 87 9.77 -3.32 4.31
C ILE A 87 10.73 -2.15 4.29
N GLU A 88 11.51 -2.07 3.22
CA GLU A 88 12.46 -0.96 3.06
C GLU A 88 12.00 -0.05 1.95
N VAL A 89 12.02 1.26 2.23
CA VAL A 89 11.66 2.30 1.28
C VAL A 89 12.92 3.09 0.96
N ASP A 90 13.32 3.06 -0.30
CA ASP A 90 14.53 3.75 -0.73
C ASP A 90 14.18 5.12 -1.29
N ILE A 91 13.63 5.96 -0.42
CA ILE A 91 13.19 7.31 -0.78
C ILE A 91 13.71 8.27 0.29
N SER A 92 14.24 9.41 -0.14
CA SER A 92 14.80 10.38 0.80
C SER A 92 13.72 11.05 1.64
N LYS A 93 14.14 11.55 2.79
CA LYS A 93 13.22 12.30 3.65
C LYS A 93 12.67 13.53 2.95
N GLU A 94 13.50 14.18 2.13
CA GLU A 94 13.07 15.35 1.38
C GLU A 94 11.97 14.99 0.39
N ALA A 95 12.12 13.87 -0.30
CA ALA A 95 11.10 13.43 -1.24
C ALA A 95 9.81 13.07 -0.52
N LEU A 96 9.90 12.43 0.65
CA LEU A 96 8.71 12.09 1.42
C LEU A 96 8.01 13.35 1.95
N THR A 97 8.79 14.33 2.37
CA THR A 97 8.22 15.59 2.85
C THR A 97 7.47 16.31 1.74
N SER A 98 7.98 16.23 0.52
CA SER A 98 7.39 16.91 -0.64
C SER A 98 6.30 16.08 -1.31
N ALA A 99 6.13 14.83 -0.93
CA ALA A 99 5.16 13.95 -1.57
C ALA A 99 3.74 14.46 -1.32
N PRO A 100 2.86 14.30 -2.30
CA PRO A 100 1.46 14.68 -2.09
C PRO A 100 0.78 13.70 -1.13
N ASP A 101 -0.21 14.20 -0.43
CA ASP A 101 -1.05 13.34 0.39
C ASP A 101 -1.85 12.43 -0.53
N TYR A 102 -1.88 11.15 -0.21
CA TYR A 102 -2.71 10.23 -0.97
C TYR A 102 -4.18 10.43 -0.58
N GLN A 103 -5.03 10.47 -1.58
CA GLN A 103 -6.48 10.62 -1.36
C GLN A 103 -7.19 9.44 -1.98
N SER A 104 -8.01 8.77 -1.17
CA SER A 104 -8.90 7.74 -1.68
C SER A 104 -10.02 8.38 -2.49
N LEU A 105 -10.79 7.57 -3.18
CA LEU A 105 -11.92 8.10 -3.94
C LEU A 105 -12.92 8.81 -3.04
N ASP A 106 -13.16 8.26 -1.86
CA ASP A 106 -14.08 8.91 -0.91
C ASP A 106 -13.56 10.26 -0.47
N GLU A 107 -12.27 10.37 -0.22
CA GLU A 107 -11.67 11.63 0.17
C GLU A 107 -11.73 12.66 -0.95
N GLN A 108 -11.54 12.22 -2.18
CA GLN A 108 -11.65 13.11 -3.32
C GLN A 108 -13.07 13.64 -3.47
N GLU A 109 -14.05 12.82 -3.24
CA GLU A 109 -15.45 13.24 -3.33
C GLU A 109 -15.78 14.29 -2.28
N ILE A 110 -15.26 14.15 -1.08
CA ILE A 110 -15.47 15.13 -0.02
C ILE A 110 -14.89 16.48 -0.40
N VAL A 111 -13.69 16.49 -0.98
CA VAL A 111 -12.97 17.72 -1.31
C VAL A 111 -13.51 18.36 -2.60
N GLU A 112 -13.83 17.55 -3.59
CA GLU A 112 -14.14 18.04 -4.92
C GLU A 112 -15.59 17.83 -5.33
N GLY A 113 -16.43 17.39 -4.40
CA GLY A 113 -17.79 16.97 -4.73
C GLY A 113 -18.60 17.99 -5.52
N ALA A 114 -18.55 19.26 -5.12
CA ALA A 114 -19.36 20.28 -5.75
C ALA A 114 -18.91 20.61 -7.17
N ASN A 115 -17.65 20.40 -7.48
CA ASN A 115 -17.07 20.74 -8.76
C ASN A 115 -16.86 19.55 -9.67
N LYS A 116 -17.11 18.37 -9.16
CA LYS A 116 -16.86 17.15 -9.89
C LYS A 116 -17.95 16.91 -10.89
N PRO A 117 -17.62 16.77 -12.18
CA PRO A 117 -18.66 16.47 -13.17
C PRO A 117 -19.22 15.07 -12.90
N PRO A 118 -20.47 14.83 -13.33
CA PRO A 118 -21.05 13.51 -13.18
C PRO A 118 -20.17 12.48 -13.85
N GLN A 119 -19.88 11.40 -13.13
CA GLN A 119 -19.07 10.33 -13.68
C GLN A 119 -19.94 9.45 -14.57
N PRO A 120 -19.48 9.14 -15.76
CA PRO A 120 -20.20 8.18 -16.56
C PRO A 120 -20.06 6.83 -15.88
N ASP A 121 -21.18 6.22 -15.65
CA ASP A 121 -21.20 4.86 -15.16
C ASP A 121 -20.00 4.44 -14.32
N GLN A 122 -20.06 4.78 -13.08
CA GLN A 122 -19.07 4.33 -12.12
C GLN A 122 -19.35 2.93 -11.65
N THR A 123 -20.06 2.18 -12.42
CA THR A 123 -20.47 0.86 -12.04
C THR A 123 -19.27 0.02 -11.65
N ARG A 124 -19.28 -0.42 -10.44
CA ARG A 124 -18.29 -1.37 -9.99
C ARG A 124 -18.72 -2.73 -10.45
N THR A 125 -17.81 -3.43 -11.03
CA THR A 125 -18.11 -4.77 -11.49
C THR A 125 -17.73 -5.81 -10.46
N TYR A 126 -17.54 -5.38 -9.27
CA TYR A 126 -17.27 -6.30 -8.18
C TYR A 126 -18.17 -6.00 -7.01
#